data_130d52cc255fb077f4d2f9f765e9c9e2
#
_entry.id   130d52cc255fb077f4d2f9f765e9c9e2
#
_cell.length_a   1.000
_cell.length_b   1.000
_cell.length_c   1.000
_cell.angle_alpha   90.00
_cell.angle_beta   90.00
_cell.angle_gamma   90.00
#
_symmetry.space_group_name_H-M   'P 1'
#
loop_
_entity.id
_entity.type
_entity.pdbx_description
1 polymer ?
#
loop_
_entity_poly.entity_id
_entity_poly.type
_entity_poly.pdbx_seq_one_letter_code
_entity_poly.pdbx_strand_id
1 'polypeptide(L)'
;MSPDRTNVTSDQAVAVGVDIGATAIKAAFVGVSGTLVESFHQPSPRTPAALHDFVHLVLRQAKTQLRGIGIGCKGIIDTATSRVTSLPGDLHFLEGRLLADVIDPAGLPLYADNDARTALISEVLWGAARGKRNVVLLTLGTGVGGAVLVDGAILRGASGAAGHLGHMTLDLNGGLCICGNRGCLETRFSSRAIESDYLAHLHRAAPTKLSLGKAGELPSTEAIFHAAAEGDESARCVLDRALEYLTGAVVSVLHIFDPEVLIIGGNIAEAGAQLLTPIRDAVAHRTRILLGREIPIAFQGLVGYGGVAGAAGLVFLQQRLLKI
;
A
#
# COMPACT_ATOMS: atom_id res chain seq x y z
N MET A 1 -17.87 -45.21 10.43
CA MET A 1 -17.86 -44.04 11.32
C MET A 1 -17.14 -42.95 10.60
N SER A 2 -17.90 -42.01 10.01
CA SER A 2 -17.31 -40.81 9.36
C SER A 2 -16.82 -39.86 10.45
N PRO A 3 -15.63 -39.22 10.29
CA PRO A 3 -15.19 -38.24 11.25
C PRO A 3 -16.11 -37.02 11.18
N ASP A 4 -16.53 -36.62 12.35
CA ASP A 4 -17.39 -35.49 12.65
C ASP A 4 -16.78 -34.21 12.03
N ARG A 5 -17.48 -33.63 11.06
CA ARG A 5 -17.14 -32.29 10.56
C ARG A 5 -17.54 -31.31 11.64
N THR A 6 -16.58 -31.00 12.52
CA THR A 6 -16.75 -29.90 13.46
C THR A 6 -17.10 -28.64 12.67
N ASN A 7 -18.33 -28.18 12.84
CA ASN A 7 -18.79 -26.89 12.35
C ASN A 7 -17.90 -25.79 12.95
N VAL A 8 -16.88 -25.36 12.19
CA VAL A 8 -16.13 -24.16 12.53
C VAL A 8 -17.12 -23.02 12.49
N THR A 9 -17.47 -22.45 13.64
CA THR A 9 -18.33 -21.27 13.72
C THR A 9 -17.75 -20.14 12.90
N SER A 10 -18.57 -19.24 12.36
CA SER A 10 -18.12 -18.09 11.56
C SER A 10 -16.97 -17.31 12.22
N ASP A 11 -16.96 -17.26 13.54
CA ASP A 11 -15.94 -16.57 14.35
C ASP A 11 -14.54 -17.24 14.35
N GLN A 12 -14.44 -18.48 13.84
CA GLN A 12 -13.18 -19.22 13.73
C GLN A 12 -12.66 -19.34 12.29
N ALA A 13 -13.32 -18.71 11.33
CA ALA A 13 -12.90 -18.76 9.94
C ALA A 13 -11.51 -18.10 9.77
N VAL A 14 -10.56 -18.83 9.16
CA VAL A 14 -9.19 -18.37 8.91
C VAL A 14 -8.91 -18.39 7.40
N ALA A 15 -8.27 -17.36 6.90
CA ALA A 15 -7.76 -17.28 5.53
C ALA A 15 -6.26 -16.96 5.53
N VAL A 16 -5.58 -17.31 4.44
CA VAL A 16 -4.21 -16.86 4.19
C VAL A 16 -4.27 -15.54 3.45
N GLY A 17 -3.64 -14.51 3.99
CA GLY A 17 -3.32 -13.30 3.25
C GLY A 17 -1.87 -13.32 2.81
N VAL A 18 -1.61 -12.91 1.58
CA VAL A 18 -0.26 -12.77 0.99
C VAL A 18 -0.14 -11.38 0.40
N ASP A 19 0.90 -10.66 0.76
CA ASP A 19 1.23 -9.33 0.21
C ASP A 19 2.56 -9.43 -0.55
N ILE A 20 2.49 -9.31 -1.87
CA ILE A 20 3.65 -9.43 -2.77
C ILE A 20 4.19 -8.03 -3.08
N GLY A 21 5.05 -7.56 -2.20
CA GLY A 21 5.72 -6.26 -2.36
C GLY A 21 7.00 -6.33 -3.20
N ALA A 22 7.51 -5.19 -3.63
CA ALA A 22 8.75 -5.09 -4.42
C ALA A 22 10.01 -5.54 -3.65
N THR A 23 10.08 -5.29 -2.35
CA THR A 23 11.24 -5.55 -1.49
C THR A 23 11.08 -6.84 -0.68
N ALA A 24 9.89 -7.08 -0.18
CA ALA A 24 9.58 -8.24 0.65
C ALA A 24 8.21 -8.82 0.29
N ILE A 25 8.07 -10.13 0.47
CA ILE A 25 6.78 -10.81 0.50
C ILE A 25 6.41 -11.11 1.95
N LYS A 26 5.17 -10.87 2.30
CA LYS A 26 4.61 -11.16 3.62
C LYS A 26 3.39 -12.06 3.47
N ALA A 27 3.19 -12.94 4.43
CA ALA A 27 1.97 -13.74 4.52
C ALA A 27 1.55 -13.90 5.98
N ALA A 28 0.27 -14.14 6.21
CA ALA A 28 -0.22 -14.50 7.54
C ALA A 28 -1.50 -15.32 7.47
N PHE A 29 -1.75 -16.09 8.52
CA PHE A 29 -3.08 -16.60 8.82
C PHE A 29 -3.87 -15.53 9.55
N VAL A 30 -5.00 -15.16 9.00
CA VAL A 30 -5.84 -14.08 9.51
C VAL A 30 -7.24 -14.64 9.80
N GLY A 31 -7.69 -14.40 11.02
CA GLY A 31 -9.06 -14.72 11.44
C GLY A 31 -10.06 -13.72 10.87
N VAL A 32 -11.33 -14.08 10.79
CA VAL A 32 -12.41 -13.21 10.30
C VAL A 32 -12.56 -11.92 11.12
N SER A 33 -12.12 -11.91 12.36
CA SER A 33 -12.03 -10.70 13.22
C SER A 33 -10.88 -9.74 12.86
N GLY A 34 -10.01 -10.11 11.90
CA GLY A 34 -8.80 -9.36 11.58
C GLY A 34 -7.58 -9.73 12.42
N THR A 35 -7.72 -10.69 13.35
CA THR A 35 -6.62 -11.13 14.21
C THR A 35 -5.58 -11.91 13.40
N LEU A 36 -4.31 -11.50 13.47
CA LEU A 36 -3.19 -12.26 12.91
C LEU A 36 -2.85 -13.40 13.86
N VAL A 37 -2.88 -14.62 13.34
CA VAL A 37 -2.58 -15.84 14.12
C VAL A 37 -1.09 -16.20 14.05
N GLU A 38 -0.53 -16.16 12.85
CA GLU A 38 0.89 -16.43 12.58
C GLU A 38 1.31 -15.70 11.31
N SER A 39 2.51 -15.15 11.28
CA SER A 39 3.02 -14.35 10.17
C SER A 39 4.36 -14.84 9.65
N PHE A 40 4.58 -14.68 8.35
CA PHE A 40 5.75 -15.11 7.60
C PHE A 40 6.24 -13.96 6.73
N HIS A 41 7.54 -13.83 6.55
CA HIS A 41 8.12 -12.85 5.63
C HIS A 41 9.48 -13.32 5.11
N GLN A 42 9.81 -12.88 3.90
CA GLN A 42 11.13 -13.05 3.29
C GLN A 42 11.37 -11.98 2.24
N PRO A 43 12.59 -11.83 1.70
CA PRO A 43 12.83 -11.00 0.53
C PRO A 43 11.90 -11.36 -0.62
N SER A 44 11.51 -10.37 -1.41
CA SER A 44 10.57 -10.56 -2.52
C SER A 44 11.08 -11.62 -3.50
N PRO A 45 10.24 -12.58 -3.93
CA PRO A 45 10.63 -13.61 -4.88
C PRO A 45 10.99 -12.98 -6.23
N ARG A 46 11.96 -13.57 -6.91
CA ARG A 46 12.41 -13.12 -8.24
C ARG A 46 12.01 -14.09 -9.35
N THR A 47 11.38 -15.20 -9.01
CA THR A 47 10.92 -16.23 -9.94
C THR A 47 9.58 -16.80 -9.54
N PRO A 48 8.80 -17.37 -10.50
CA PRO A 48 7.56 -18.07 -10.18
C PRO A 48 7.74 -19.18 -9.16
N ALA A 49 8.82 -19.98 -9.29
CA ALA A 49 9.11 -21.08 -8.37
C ALA A 49 9.34 -20.59 -6.94
N ALA A 50 10.11 -19.51 -6.74
CA ALA A 50 10.33 -18.96 -5.41
C ALA A 50 9.05 -18.44 -4.75
N LEU A 51 8.10 -17.88 -5.54
CA LEU A 51 6.79 -17.48 -5.05
C LEU A 51 5.96 -18.71 -4.65
N HIS A 52 5.90 -19.71 -5.50
CA HIS A 52 5.24 -20.98 -5.23
C HIS A 52 5.76 -21.60 -3.92
N ASP A 53 7.07 -21.76 -3.80
CA ASP A 53 7.71 -22.42 -2.65
C ASP A 53 7.40 -21.67 -1.33
N PHE A 54 7.42 -20.34 -1.36
CA PHE A 54 7.05 -19.54 -0.19
C PHE A 54 5.60 -19.76 0.23
N VAL A 55 4.65 -19.69 -0.71
CA VAL A 55 3.23 -19.86 -0.38
C VAL A 55 2.97 -21.28 0.11
N HIS A 56 3.58 -22.29 -0.52
CA HIS A 56 3.45 -23.69 -0.06
C HIS A 56 4.10 -23.93 1.31
N LEU A 57 5.21 -23.25 1.61
CA LEU A 57 5.78 -23.27 2.96
C LEU A 57 4.75 -22.75 3.98
N VAL A 58 4.10 -21.63 3.70
CA VAL A 58 3.06 -21.07 4.56
C VAL A 58 1.88 -22.02 4.69
N LEU A 59 1.34 -22.55 3.58
CA LEU A 59 0.19 -23.47 3.60
C LEU A 59 0.43 -24.71 4.44
N ARG A 60 1.64 -25.26 4.43
CA ARG A 60 2.03 -26.41 5.26
C ARG A 60 2.03 -26.16 6.77
N GLN A 61 2.08 -24.89 7.20
CA GLN A 61 2.02 -24.51 8.62
C GLN A 61 0.57 -24.38 9.13
N ALA A 62 -0.43 -24.51 8.25
CA ALA A 62 -1.83 -24.37 8.65
C ALA A 62 -2.24 -25.47 9.64
N LYS A 63 -2.72 -25.05 10.81
CA LYS A 63 -3.22 -25.93 11.88
C LYS A 63 -4.74 -26.08 11.87
N THR A 64 -5.42 -25.32 10.98
CA THR A 64 -6.88 -25.30 10.84
C THR A 64 -7.25 -25.32 9.37
N GLN A 65 -8.51 -25.65 9.08
CA GLN A 65 -9.03 -25.59 7.72
C GLN A 65 -9.07 -24.10 7.25
N LEU A 66 -8.40 -23.82 6.14
CA LEU A 66 -8.36 -22.51 5.55
C LEU A 66 -9.59 -22.27 4.66
N ARG A 67 -10.09 -21.03 4.65
CA ARG A 67 -11.18 -20.57 3.78
C ARG A 67 -10.71 -20.24 2.36
N GLY A 68 -9.46 -19.90 2.18
CA GLY A 68 -8.88 -19.56 0.89
C GLY A 68 -7.60 -18.76 1.04
N ILE A 69 -7.07 -18.32 -0.10
CA ILE A 69 -5.88 -17.51 -0.24
C ILE A 69 -6.29 -16.15 -0.83
N GLY A 70 -5.98 -15.07 -0.14
CA GLY A 70 -6.10 -13.72 -0.66
C GLY A 70 -4.71 -13.16 -0.99
N ILE A 71 -4.59 -12.44 -2.09
CA ILE A 71 -3.31 -11.89 -2.56
C ILE A 71 -3.45 -10.40 -2.82
N GLY A 72 -2.59 -9.60 -2.16
CA GLY A 72 -2.27 -8.24 -2.55
C GLY A 72 -1.03 -8.26 -3.44
N CYS A 73 -1.13 -7.70 -4.63
CA CYS A 73 0.01 -7.63 -5.55
C CYS A 73 0.08 -6.25 -6.19
N LYS A 74 1.29 -5.73 -6.33
CA LYS A 74 1.54 -4.50 -7.10
C LYS A 74 1.01 -4.64 -8.54
N GLY A 75 0.65 -3.53 -9.16
CA GLY A 75 0.21 -3.48 -10.57
C GLY A 75 -1.29 -3.59 -10.75
N ILE A 76 -1.72 -3.88 -11.96
CA ILE A 76 -3.12 -4.00 -12.34
C ILE A 76 -3.52 -5.47 -12.31
N ILE A 77 -4.55 -5.77 -11.50
CA ILE A 77 -5.07 -7.12 -11.30
C ILE A 77 -6.49 -7.19 -11.85
N ASP A 78 -6.74 -8.14 -12.73
CA ASP A 78 -8.10 -8.56 -13.05
C ASP A 78 -8.64 -9.40 -11.89
N THR A 79 -9.51 -8.81 -11.11
CA THR A 79 -10.04 -9.45 -9.89
C THR A 79 -11.00 -10.59 -10.15
N ALA A 80 -11.55 -10.70 -11.37
CA ALA A 80 -12.44 -11.81 -11.75
C ALA A 80 -11.65 -13.11 -11.97
N THR A 81 -10.43 -12.99 -12.51
CA THR A 81 -9.59 -14.15 -12.86
C THR A 81 -8.35 -14.28 -12.00
N SER A 82 -8.03 -13.26 -11.16
CA SER A 82 -6.77 -13.14 -10.43
C SER A 82 -5.54 -13.13 -11.37
N ARG A 83 -5.69 -12.54 -12.56
CA ARG A 83 -4.61 -12.34 -13.54
C ARG A 83 -3.91 -11.02 -13.28
N VAL A 84 -2.59 -11.04 -13.31
CA VAL A 84 -1.76 -9.82 -13.33
C VAL A 84 -1.72 -9.31 -14.76
N THR A 85 -2.42 -8.20 -15.05
CA THR A 85 -2.54 -7.69 -16.42
C THR A 85 -1.44 -6.70 -16.79
N SER A 86 -0.91 -5.96 -15.80
CA SER A 86 0.23 -5.06 -15.99
C SER A 86 1.02 -4.92 -14.70
N LEU A 87 2.33 -5.09 -14.77
CA LEU A 87 3.22 -5.03 -13.62
C LEU A 87 4.59 -4.49 -14.01
N PRO A 88 4.75 -3.17 -14.13
CA PRO A 88 6.06 -2.60 -14.45
C PRO A 88 7.03 -2.76 -13.28
N GLY A 89 8.27 -3.14 -13.58
CA GLY A 89 9.37 -3.19 -12.63
C GLY A 89 9.68 -4.59 -12.07
N ASP A 90 9.98 -4.65 -10.78
CA ASP A 90 10.70 -5.77 -10.14
C ASP A 90 10.02 -7.16 -10.20
N LEU A 91 8.70 -7.20 -10.29
CA LEU A 91 7.91 -8.45 -10.28
C LEU A 91 7.39 -8.81 -11.69
N HIS A 92 8.02 -8.29 -12.74
CA HIS A 92 7.59 -8.45 -14.13
C HIS A 92 7.36 -9.91 -14.55
N PHE A 93 8.00 -10.87 -13.89
CA PHE A 93 7.78 -12.30 -14.15
C PHE A 93 6.33 -12.76 -13.90
N LEU A 94 5.52 -11.98 -13.19
CA LEU A 94 4.10 -12.25 -12.95
C LEU A 94 3.18 -11.66 -14.04
N GLU A 95 3.67 -10.72 -14.85
CA GLU A 95 2.84 -10.04 -15.84
C GLU A 95 2.24 -11.02 -16.85
N GLY A 96 0.96 -10.87 -17.13
CA GLY A 96 0.19 -11.74 -18.03
C GLY A 96 -0.23 -13.10 -17.41
N ARG A 97 0.21 -13.44 -16.19
CA ARG A 97 -0.05 -14.74 -15.59
C ARG A 97 -1.28 -14.76 -14.69
N LEU A 98 -1.93 -15.89 -14.62
CA LEU A 98 -2.87 -16.21 -13.54
C LEU A 98 -2.08 -16.54 -12.27
N LEU A 99 -2.41 -15.90 -11.16
CA LEU A 99 -1.71 -16.17 -9.89
C LEU A 99 -1.97 -17.60 -9.40
N ALA A 100 -3.13 -18.19 -9.74
CA ALA A 100 -3.41 -19.58 -9.43
C ALA A 100 -2.45 -20.56 -10.12
N ASP A 101 -2.04 -20.28 -11.37
CA ASP A 101 -1.08 -21.12 -12.10
C ASP A 101 0.33 -21.01 -11.53
N VAL A 102 0.67 -19.85 -10.96
CA VAL A 102 2.00 -19.61 -10.36
C VAL A 102 2.10 -20.20 -8.96
N ILE A 103 1.03 -20.08 -8.17
CA ILE A 103 1.04 -20.40 -6.74
C ILE A 103 0.62 -21.84 -6.48
N ASP A 104 -0.21 -22.44 -7.33
CA ASP A 104 -0.92 -23.68 -7.09
C ASP A 104 -1.64 -23.67 -5.72
N PRO A 105 -2.88 -23.17 -5.65
CA PRO A 105 -3.57 -22.95 -4.38
C PRO A 105 -3.98 -24.23 -3.64
N ALA A 106 -3.53 -25.42 -4.09
CA ALA A 106 -3.83 -26.71 -3.48
C ALA A 106 -5.34 -26.97 -3.24
N GLY A 107 -6.17 -26.56 -4.20
CA GLY A 107 -7.63 -26.71 -4.14
C GLY A 107 -8.36 -25.64 -3.32
N LEU A 108 -7.66 -24.67 -2.74
CA LEU A 108 -8.27 -23.54 -2.04
C LEU A 108 -8.74 -22.47 -3.04
N PRO A 109 -9.86 -21.77 -2.76
CA PRO A 109 -10.22 -20.56 -3.51
C PRO A 109 -9.11 -19.51 -3.40
N LEU A 110 -8.77 -18.86 -4.54
CA LEU A 110 -7.76 -17.81 -4.60
C LEU A 110 -8.38 -16.53 -5.14
N TYR A 111 -8.16 -15.41 -4.46
CA TYR A 111 -8.63 -14.08 -4.84
C TYR A 111 -7.47 -13.10 -4.79
N ALA A 112 -7.38 -12.20 -5.74
CA ALA A 112 -6.32 -11.21 -5.78
C ALA A 112 -6.85 -9.81 -6.11
N ASP A 113 -6.19 -8.79 -5.55
CA ASP A 113 -6.39 -7.39 -5.92
C ASP A 113 -5.06 -6.63 -5.80
N ASN A 114 -5.06 -5.37 -6.20
CA ASN A 114 -3.92 -4.49 -6.02
C ASN A 114 -3.55 -4.31 -4.53
N ASP A 115 -2.26 -4.19 -4.23
CA ASP A 115 -1.70 -4.07 -2.88
C ASP A 115 -2.26 -2.88 -2.08
N ALA A 116 -2.41 -1.70 -2.69
CA ALA A 116 -3.03 -0.55 -2.02
C ALA A 116 -4.53 -0.78 -1.76
N ARG A 117 -5.23 -1.52 -2.63
CA ARG A 117 -6.64 -1.85 -2.41
C ARG A 117 -6.79 -2.87 -1.28
N THR A 118 -5.91 -3.86 -1.18
CA THR A 118 -5.93 -4.76 -0.03
C THR A 118 -5.65 -4.01 1.26
N ALA A 119 -4.70 -3.06 1.27
CA ALA A 119 -4.47 -2.20 2.42
C ALA A 119 -5.71 -1.37 2.78
N LEU A 120 -6.45 -0.81 1.80
CA LEU A 120 -7.71 -0.12 2.06
C LEU A 120 -8.78 -1.07 2.62
N ILE A 121 -8.91 -2.28 2.10
CA ILE A 121 -9.86 -3.29 2.61
C ILE A 121 -9.61 -3.57 4.09
N SER A 122 -8.36 -3.71 4.52
CA SER A 122 -8.05 -3.93 5.93
C SER A 122 -8.48 -2.75 6.81
N GLU A 123 -8.27 -1.53 6.35
CA GLU A 123 -8.66 -0.32 7.09
C GLU A 123 -10.18 -0.17 7.21
N VAL A 124 -10.93 -0.57 6.18
CA VAL A 124 -12.39 -0.54 6.18
C VAL A 124 -12.98 -1.66 7.06
N LEU A 125 -12.39 -2.85 7.02
CA LEU A 125 -12.89 -3.98 7.81
C LEU A 125 -12.52 -3.87 9.30
N TRP A 126 -11.28 -3.46 9.61
CA TRP A 126 -10.75 -3.59 10.97
C TRP A 126 -9.97 -2.37 11.47
N GLY A 127 -9.66 -1.41 10.58
CA GLY A 127 -8.78 -0.27 10.88
C GLY A 127 -9.49 1.06 11.03
N ALA A 128 -8.78 2.12 10.63
CA ALA A 128 -9.15 3.52 10.82
C ALA A 128 -10.38 3.97 9.99
N ALA A 129 -10.78 3.19 8.96
CA ALA A 129 -11.94 3.48 8.12
C ALA A 129 -13.17 2.62 8.46
N ARG A 130 -13.18 1.94 9.60
CA ARG A 130 -14.29 1.08 9.97
C ARG A 130 -15.61 1.86 10.02
N GLY A 131 -16.63 1.35 9.32
CA GLY A 131 -17.96 1.97 9.21
C GLY A 131 -18.04 3.16 8.26
N LYS A 132 -16.95 3.48 7.52
CA LYS A 132 -16.92 4.52 6.50
C LYS A 132 -17.25 3.95 5.13
N ARG A 133 -17.86 4.77 4.29
CA ARG A 133 -18.30 4.39 2.93
C ARG A 133 -17.55 5.12 1.83
N ASN A 134 -16.95 6.28 2.16
CA ASN A 134 -16.16 7.08 1.23
C ASN A 134 -14.78 7.34 1.85
N VAL A 135 -13.77 6.64 1.36
CA VAL A 135 -12.42 6.62 1.95
C VAL A 135 -11.38 6.70 0.85
N VAL A 136 -10.33 7.47 1.08
CA VAL A 136 -9.12 7.44 0.26
C VAL A 136 -7.97 6.93 1.12
N LEU A 137 -7.19 6.00 0.58
CA LEU A 137 -5.91 5.57 1.13
C LEU A 137 -4.79 5.98 0.18
N LEU A 138 -3.73 6.55 0.74
CA LEU A 138 -2.43 6.73 0.11
C LEU A 138 -1.40 5.87 0.84
N THR A 139 -0.66 5.02 0.13
CA THR A 139 0.47 4.27 0.69
C THR A 139 1.77 4.92 0.24
N LEU A 140 2.55 5.41 1.19
CA LEU A 140 3.78 6.16 0.97
C LEU A 140 4.99 5.29 1.34
N GLY A 141 5.80 4.94 0.35
CA GLY A 141 6.94 4.05 0.52
C GLY A 141 7.91 4.13 -0.65
N THR A 142 8.46 3.01 -1.12
CA THR A 142 9.34 2.92 -2.29
C THR A 142 8.71 3.56 -3.53
N GLY A 143 7.39 3.49 -3.65
CA GLY A 143 6.54 4.23 -4.58
C GLY A 143 5.37 4.86 -3.83
N VAL A 144 4.40 5.39 -4.58
CA VAL A 144 3.14 5.93 -4.04
C VAL A 144 1.96 5.14 -4.59
N GLY A 145 1.32 4.36 -3.72
CA GLY A 145 0.08 3.67 -4.04
C GLY A 145 -1.15 4.49 -3.66
N GLY A 146 -2.29 4.11 -4.20
CA GLY A 146 -3.57 4.70 -3.85
C GLY A 146 -4.72 3.72 -4.02
N ALA A 147 -5.72 3.88 -3.18
CA ALA A 147 -6.98 3.14 -3.29
C ALA A 147 -8.14 4.02 -2.81
N VAL A 148 -9.31 3.80 -3.39
CA VAL A 148 -10.50 4.61 -3.11
C VAL A 148 -11.70 3.69 -2.87
N LEU A 149 -12.46 4.00 -1.83
CA LEU A 149 -13.79 3.46 -1.56
C LEU A 149 -14.80 4.57 -1.86
N VAL A 150 -15.80 4.29 -2.69
CA VAL A 150 -16.90 5.20 -3.00
C VAL A 150 -18.21 4.48 -2.74
N ASP A 151 -19.06 5.06 -1.90
CA ASP A 151 -20.36 4.48 -1.50
C ASP A 151 -20.30 3.03 -1.00
N GLY A 152 -19.19 2.65 -0.36
CA GLY A 152 -18.94 1.31 0.14
C GLY A 152 -18.46 0.32 -0.92
N ALA A 153 -18.09 0.79 -2.11
CA ALA A 153 -17.52 -0.04 -3.17
C ALA A 153 -16.08 0.37 -3.49
N ILE A 154 -15.17 -0.60 -3.56
CA ILE A 154 -13.78 -0.34 -3.98
C ILE A 154 -13.78 0.10 -5.44
N LEU A 155 -13.20 1.27 -5.71
CA LEU A 155 -13.07 1.82 -7.06
C LEU A 155 -12.01 1.04 -7.84
N ARG A 156 -12.45 0.29 -8.86
CA ARG A 156 -11.56 -0.49 -9.73
C ARG A 156 -11.46 0.09 -11.15
N GLY A 157 -12.51 0.80 -11.60
CA GLY A 157 -12.61 1.29 -12.97
C GLY A 157 -12.88 0.17 -13.99
N ALA A 158 -12.82 0.51 -15.26
CA ALA A 158 -13.19 -0.38 -16.36
C ALA A 158 -12.20 -1.56 -16.55
N SER A 159 -10.91 -1.34 -16.26
CA SER A 159 -9.83 -2.32 -16.50
C SER A 159 -9.06 -2.71 -15.22
N GLY A 160 -9.57 -2.33 -14.05
CA GLY A 160 -8.84 -2.52 -12.79
C GLY A 160 -7.76 -1.47 -12.55
N ALA A 161 -7.65 -0.41 -13.35
CA ALA A 161 -6.59 0.60 -13.25
C ALA A 161 -6.96 1.85 -12.45
N ALA A 162 -8.17 1.97 -11.91
CA ALA A 162 -8.54 3.15 -11.13
C ALA A 162 -7.85 3.16 -9.76
N GLY A 163 -7.67 4.35 -9.20
CA GLY A 163 -7.09 4.52 -7.86
C GLY A 163 -5.57 4.57 -7.81
N HIS A 164 -4.85 4.52 -8.92
CA HIS A 164 -3.40 4.70 -8.95
C HIS A 164 -3.01 6.17 -8.74
N LEU A 165 -3.31 6.70 -7.53
CA LEU A 165 -3.18 8.11 -7.19
C LEU A 165 -1.72 8.61 -7.22
N GLY A 166 -0.75 7.74 -7.00
CA GLY A 166 0.67 8.08 -7.14
C GLY A 166 1.09 8.48 -8.56
N HIS A 167 0.26 8.16 -9.56
CA HIS A 167 0.54 8.53 -10.96
C HIS A 167 -0.23 9.76 -11.45
N MET A 168 -0.88 10.52 -10.55
CA MET A 168 -1.39 11.85 -10.88
C MET A 168 -0.25 12.78 -11.28
N THR A 169 -0.40 13.49 -12.41
CA THR A 169 0.57 14.48 -12.85
C THR A 169 0.45 15.74 -12.01
N LEU A 170 1.50 16.05 -11.24
CA LEU A 170 1.58 17.27 -10.42
C LEU A 170 2.62 18.26 -10.94
N ASP A 171 3.49 17.83 -11.81
CA ASP A 171 4.52 18.67 -12.40
C ASP A 171 4.63 18.38 -13.91
N LEU A 172 4.07 19.28 -14.72
CA LEU A 172 4.05 19.12 -16.19
C LEU A 172 5.47 19.04 -16.79
N ASN A 173 6.48 19.62 -16.14
CA ASN A 173 7.88 19.59 -16.54
C ASN A 173 8.69 18.55 -15.75
N GLY A 174 8.02 17.69 -14.98
CA GLY A 174 8.65 16.71 -14.11
C GLY A 174 9.35 15.56 -14.83
N GLY A 175 10.06 14.75 -14.04
CA GLY A 175 10.78 13.57 -14.53
C GLY A 175 9.87 12.49 -15.11
N LEU A 176 10.47 11.60 -15.92
CA LEU A 176 9.78 10.42 -16.46
C LEU A 176 9.47 9.45 -15.30
N CYS A 177 8.23 8.98 -15.24
CA CYS A 177 7.78 7.96 -14.30
C CYS A 177 7.88 6.56 -14.93
N ILE A 178 8.04 5.54 -14.09
CA ILE A 178 8.03 4.13 -14.52
C ILE A 178 6.73 3.73 -15.26
N CYS A 179 5.63 4.44 -15.00
CA CYS A 179 4.36 4.21 -15.71
C CYS A 179 4.32 4.78 -17.15
N GLY A 180 5.41 5.42 -17.61
CA GLY A 180 5.52 6.04 -18.92
C GLY A 180 5.07 7.52 -18.96
N ASN A 181 4.39 8.03 -17.92
CA ASN A 181 3.97 9.42 -17.79
C ASN A 181 5.09 10.30 -17.20
N ARG A 182 4.91 11.63 -17.21
CA ARG A 182 5.82 12.61 -16.62
C ARG A 182 5.18 13.32 -15.44
N GLY A 183 6.02 13.67 -14.44
CA GLY A 183 5.61 14.51 -13.32
C GLY A 183 4.59 13.89 -12.38
N CYS A 184 4.52 12.56 -12.31
CA CYS A 184 3.70 11.86 -11.37
C CYS A 184 4.07 12.21 -9.92
N LEU A 185 3.12 12.19 -8.99
CA LEU A 185 3.39 12.35 -7.55
C LEU A 185 4.53 11.45 -7.09
N GLU A 186 4.54 10.18 -7.49
CA GLU A 186 5.57 9.21 -7.13
C GLU A 186 6.99 9.67 -7.47
N THR A 187 7.18 10.46 -8.55
CA THR A 187 8.48 11.01 -8.92
C THR A 187 8.90 12.22 -8.08
N ARG A 188 8.01 12.71 -7.20
CA ARG A 188 8.23 13.85 -6.32
C ARG A 188 8.16 13.49 -4.84
N PHE A 189 7.33 12.49 -4.50
CA PHE A 189 7.15 12.01 -3.14
C PHE A 189 7.12 10.47 -3.11
N SER A 190 8.27 9.88 -2.98
CA SER A 190 8.48 8.46 -2.66
C SER A 190 9.86 8.34 -2.01
N SER A 191 10.18 7.23 -1.37
CA SER A 191 11.54 7.02 -0.82
C SER A 191 12.59 7.24 -1.90
N ARG A 192 12.42 6.63 -3.07
CA ARG A 192 13.36 6.79 -4.20
C ARG A 192 13.49 8.25 -4.65
N ALA A 193 12.38 9.00 -4.71
CA ALA A 193 12.39 10.38 -5.14
C ALA A 193 13.09 11.28 -4.10
N ILE A 194 12.75 11.14 -2.82
CA ILE A 194 13.33 11.92 -1.72
C ILE A 194 14.84 11.68 -1.61
N GLU A 195 15.27 10.42 -1.65
CA GLU A 195 16.67 10.01 -1.58
C GLU A 195 17.48 10.53 -2.77
N SER A 196 16.92 10.43 -3.98
CA SER A 196 17.55 10.95 -5.20
C SER A 196 17.63 12.48 -5.21
N ASP A 197 16.56 13.18 -4.80
CA ASP A 197 16.54 14.64 -4.73
C ASP A 197 17.51 15.16 -3.66
N TYR A 198 17.65 14.43 -2.54
CA TYR A 198 18.61 14.77 -1.50
C TYR A 198 20.05 14.66 -2.01
N LEU A 199 20.41 13.57 -2.68
CA LEU A 199 21.72 13.42 -3.29
C LEU A 199 22.00 14.52 -4.34
N ALA A 200 21.03 14.81 -5.21
CA ALA A 200 21.15 15.86 -6.21
C ALA A 200 21.33 17.26 -5.57
N HIS A 201 20.71 17.48 -4.40
CA HIS A 201 20.86 18.71 -3.63
C HIS A 201 22.28 18.85 -3.06
N LEU A 202 22.84 17.78 -2.49
CA LEU A 202 24.19 17.75 -1.96
C LEU A 202 25.27 17.96 -3.05
N HIS A 203 25.07 17.40 -4.23
CA HIS A 203 25.98 17.60 -5.37
C HIS A 203 26.10 19.06 -5.82
N ARG A 204 25.18 19.94 -5.41
CA ARG A 204 25.25 21.40 -5.61
C ARG A 204 26.03 22.13 -4.51
N ALA A 205 26.86 21.38 -3.76
CA ALA A 205 27.68 21.89 -2.64
C ALA A 205 26.86 22.45 -1.46
N ALA A 206 25.67 21.92 -1.23
CA ALA A 206 24.85 22.28 -0.07
C ALA A 206 25.39 21.59 1.20
N PRO A 207 25.50 22.29 2.34
CA PRO A 207 25.98 21.71 3.57
C PRO A 207 24.98 20.67 4.13
N THR A 208 25.50 19.60 4.72
CA THR A 208 24.72 18.60 5.44
C THR A 208 25.42 18.16 6.71
N LYS A 209 24.65 17.82 7.73
CA LYS A 209 25.12 17.17 8.96
C LYS A 209 25.06 15.63 8.83
N LEU A 210 24.38 15.12 7.81
CA LEU A 210 24.18 13.70 7.61
C LEU A 210 25.46 13.07 7.06
N SER A 211 25.99 12.07 7.78
CA SER A 211 27.11 11.28 7.29
C SER A 211 26.66 10.47 6.08
N LEU A 212 27.19 10.79 4.92
CA LEU A 212 27.01 9.95 3.75
C LEU A 212 27.70 8.62 4.01
N GLY A 213 27.01 7.50 3.82
CA GLY A 213 27.57 6.17 3.93
C GLY A 213 28.81 5.95 3.04
N LYS A 214 29.31 4.73 2.97
CA LYS A 214 30.40 4.39 2.05
C LYS A 214 30.04 4.86 0.64
N ALA A 215 31.01 5.36 -0.12
CA ALA A 215 30.82 5.98 -1.43
C ALA A 215 29.82 5.20 -2.29
N GLY A 216 28.66 5.81 -2.54
CA GLY A 216 27.57 5.24 -3.35
C GLY A 216 26.31 4.80 -2.59
N GLU A 217 26.30 4.77 -1.27
CA GLU A 217 25.07 4.51 -0.49
C GLU A 217 24.27 5.80 -0.30
N LEU A 218 23.01 5.78 -0.75
CA LEU A 218 22.05 6.84 -0.49
C LEU A 218 21.62 6.78 0.98
N PRO A 219 21.51 7.93 1.69
CA PRO A 219 20.86 7.94 2.99
C PRO A 219 19.39 7.52 2.85
N SER A 220 18.91 6.71 3.78
CA SER A 220 17.50 6.30 3.77
C SER A 220 16.57 7.50 3.98
N THR A 221 15.36 7.40 3.49
CA THR A 221 14.31 8.40 3.72
C THR A 221 14.12 8.69 5.22
N GLU A 222 14.16 7.65 6.07
CA GLU A 222 14.10 7.77 7.53
C GLU A 222 15.24 8.66 8.07
N ALA A 223 16.47 8.41 7.62
CA ALA A 223 17.62 9.22 8.02
C ALA A 223 17.49 10.69 7.58
N ILE A 224 16.90 10.94 6.41
CA ILE A 224 16.66 12.32 5.92
C ILE A 224 15.59 13.01 6.78
N PHE A 225 14.49 12.34 7.15
CA PHE A 225 13.51 12.89 8.09
C PHE A 225 14.11 13.19 9.45
N HIS A 226 14.95 12.29 9.98
CA HIS A 226 15.62 12.49 11.25
C HIS A 226 16.58 13.69 11.19
N ALA A 227 17.42 13.79 10.16
CA ALA A 227 18.34 14.90 9.98
C ALA A 227 17.60 16.26 9.87
N ALA A 228 16.49 16.31 9.16
CA ALA A 228 15.66 17.51 9.09
C ALA A 228 15.13 17.94 10.45
N ALA A 229 14.71 16.99 11.30
CA ALA A 229 14.28 17.26 12.67
C ALA A 229 15.43 17.82 13.54
N GLU A 230 16.65 17.36 13.30
CA GLU A 230 17.86 17.85 13.98
C GLU A 230 18.40 19.18 13.39
N GLY A 231 17.70 19.77 12.43
CA GLY A 231 18.02 21.06 11.85
C GLY A 231 19.05 21.01 10.72
N ASP A 232 19.14 19.90 9.98
CA ASP A 232 19.86 19.84 8.71
C ASP A 232 19.08 20.61 7.65
N GLU A 233 19.65 21.70 7.15
CA GLU A 233 18.99 22.60 6.19
C GLU A 233 18.78 21.94 4.81
N SER A 234 19.70 21.08 4.40
CA SER A 234 19.59 20.34 3.13
C SER A 234 18.46 19.33 3.17
N ALA A 235 18.34 18.57 4.26
CA ALA A 235 17.25 17.64 4.48
C ALA A 235 15.89 18.36 4.53
N ARG A 236 15.82 19.50 5.27
CA ARG A 236 14.60 20.32 5.34
C ARG A 236 14.18 20.83 3.96
N CYS A 237 15.10 21.40 3.19
CA CYS A 237 14.83 21.95 1.86
C CYS A 237 14.25 20.89 0.92
N VAL A 238 14.77 19.66 0.95
CA VAL A 238 14.28 18.55 0.11
C VAL A 238 12.92 18.08 0.58
N LEU A 239 12.74 17.89 1.89
CA LEU A 239 11.46 17.41 2.44
C LEU A 239 10.35 18.44 2.28
N ASP A 240 10.60 19.73 2.49
CA ASP A 240 9.59 20.78 2.32
C ASP A 240 9.04 20.79 0.89
N ARG A 241 9.93 20.64 -0.10
CA ARG A 241 9.52 20.53 -1.51
C ARG A 241 8.70 19.26 -1.78
N ALA A 242 9.14 18.13 -1.26
CA ALA A 242 8.42 16.86 -1.43
C ALA A 242 7.03 16.93 -0.78
N LEU A 243 6.93 17.49 0.43
CA LEU A 243 5.68 17.69 1.17
C LEU A 243 4.72 18.64 0.45
N GLU A 244 5.23 19.65 -0.27
CA GLU A 244 4.38 20.53 -1.07
C GLU A 244 3.67 19.77 -2.20
N TYR A 245 4.38 18.89 -2.91
CA TYR A 245 3.77 18.01 -3.92
C TYR A 245 2.74 17.06 -3.30
N LEU A 246 3.07 16.42 -2.18
CA LEU A 246 2.13 15.54 -1.49
C LEU A 246 0.89 16.30 -1.03
N THR A 247 1.06 17.50 -0.47
CA THR A 247 -0.06 18.36 -0.07
C THR A 247 -0.94 18.72 -1.26
N GLY A 248 -0.35 19.10 -2.39
CA GLY A 248 -1.10 19.38 -3.63
C GLY A 248 -1.90 18.18 -4.11
N ALA A 249 -1.30 16.97 -4.04
CA ALA A 249 -1.99 15.73 -4.35
C ALA A 249 -3.16 15.47 -3.41
N VAL A 250 -2.94 15.61 -2.11
CA VAL A 250 -3.99 15.41 -1.09
C VAL A 250 -5.16 16.38 -1.33
N VAL A 251 -4.89 17.67 -1.54
CA VAL A 251 -5.93 18.66 -1.85
C VAL A 251 -6.73 18.24 -3.08
N SER A 252 -6.06 17.83 -4.16
CA SER A 252 -6.74 17.38 -5.39
C SER A 252 -7.62 16.17 -5.14
N VAL A 253 -7.12 15.19 -4.41
CA VAL A 253 -7.84 13.95 -4.06
C VAL A 253 -9.07 14.26 -3.20
N LEU A 254 -8.95 15.18 -2.22
CA LEU A 254 -10.08 15.59 -1.39
C LEU A 254 -11.16 16.29 -2.22
N HIS A 255 -10.79 17.13 -3.17
CA HIS A 255 -11.75 17.80 -4.07
C HIS A 255 -12.42 16.82 -5.05
N ILE A 256 -11.72 15.76 -5.49
CA ILE A 256 -12.26 14.80 -6.47
C ILE A 256 -13.20 13.80 -5.81
N PHE A 257 -12.86 13.30 -4.61
CA PHE A 257 -13.56 12.19 -3.99
C PHE A 257 -14.41 12.58 -2.78
N ASP A 258 -14.22 13.77 -2.21
CA ASP A 258 -14.90 14.26 -0.98
C ASP A 258 -15.06 13.16 0.09
N PRO A 259 -13.96 12.51 0.53
CA PRO A 259 -14.03 11.34 1.40
C PRO A 259 -14.41 11.72 2.84
N GLU A 260 -14.92 10.76 3.60
CA GLU A 260 -15.14 10.89 5.05
C GLU A 260 -13.83 10.88 5.84
N VAL A 261 -12.79 10.24 5.30
CA VAL A 261 -11.43 10.17 5.86
C VAL A 261 -10.42 9.89 4.75
N LEU A 262 -9.26 10.53 4.85
CA LEU A 262 -8.08 10.16 4.08
C LEU A 262 -7.10 9.43 5.01
N ILE A 263 -6.64 8.25 4.59
CA ILE A 263 -5.69 7.43 5.35
C ILE A 263 -4.33 7.49 4.68
N ILE A 264 -3.29 7.71 5.48
CA ILE A 264 -1.89 7.63 5.06
C ILE A 264 -1.27 6.37 5.65
N GLY A 265 -0.80 5.50 4.79
CA GLY A 265 -0.10 4.27 5.14
C GLY A 265 1.27 4.18 4.48
N GLY A 266 1.92 3.01 4.60
CA GLY A 266 3.27 2.76 4.10
C GLY A 266 4.36 3.18 5.09
N ASN A 267 5.62 2.81 4.78
CA ASN A 267 6.74 3.02 5.72
C ASN A 267 7.11 4.49 5.95
N ILE A 268 6.86 5.39 4.98
CA ILE A 268 7.10 6.83 5.19
C ILE A 268 6.11 7.40 6.24
N ALA A 269 4.95 6.77 6.43
CA ALA A 269 4.00 7.17 7.48
C ALA A 269 4.60 7.07 8.90
N GLU A 270 5.65 6.27 9.09
CA GLU A 270 6.38 6.15 10.36
C GLU A 270 7.09 7.46 10.79
N ALA A 271 7.29 8.41 9.84
CA ALA A 271 7.75 9.77 10.16
C ALA A 271 6.75 10.56 11.05
N GLY A 272 5.52 10.06 11.20
CA GLY A 272 4.56 10.53 12.18
C GLY A 272 4.18 12.00 12.01
N ALA A 273 4.32 12.78 13.08
CA ALA A 273 3.93 14.19 13.10
C ALA A 273 4.71 15.06 12.10
N GLN A 274 5.96 14.72 11.77
CA GLN A 274 6.75 15.45 10.77
C GLN A 274 6.12 15.40 9.38
N LEU A 275 5.46 14.30 9.06
CA LEU A 275 4.71 14.14 7.82
C LEU A 275 3.31 14.75 7.92
N LEU A 276 2.58 14.42 8.98
CA LEU A 276 1.15 14.65 9.04
C LEU A 276 0.77 16.09 9.40
N THR A 277 1.53 16.75 10.29
CA THR A 277 1.19 18.11 10.73
C THR A 277 1.24 19.11 9.58
N PRO A 278 2.34 19.22 8.78
CA PRO A 278 2.38 20.14 7.64
C PRO A 278 1.25 19.89 6.62
N ILE A 279 0.91 18.62 6.39
CA ILE A 279 -0.16 18.28 5.45
C ILE A 279 -1.52 18.74 5.98
N ARG A 280 -1.84 18.44 7.25
CA ARG A 280 -3.12 18.84 7.86
C ARG A 280 -3.33 20.35 7.82
N ASP A 281 -2.31 21.11 8.24
CA ASP A 281 -2.39 22.57 8.30
C ASP A 281 -2.61 23.18 6.92
N ALA A 282 -1.83 22.73 5.93
CA ALA A 282 -1.97 23.23 4.56
C ALA A 282 -3.28 22.80 3.90
N VAL A 283 -3.73 21.56 4.12
CA VAL A 283 -4.99 21.04 3.58
C VAL A 283 -6.18 21.77 4.19
N ALA A 284 -6.22 21.94 5.52
CA ALA A 284 -7.30 22.65 6.18
C ALA A 284 -7.49 24.08 5.61
N HIS A 285 -6.37 24.77 5.31
CA HIS A 285 -6.43 26.09 4.69
C HIS A 285 -6.92 26.03 3.23
N ARG A 286 -6.39 25.09 2.43
CA ARG A 286 -6.62 25.05 0.98
C ARG A 286 -7.98 24.47 0.57
N THR A 287 -8.62 23.65 1.41
CA THR A 287 -9.89 22.99 1.08
C THR A 287 -11.13 23.65 1.70
N ARG A 288 -10.92 24.55 2.66
CA ARG A 288 -11.99 25.17 3.48
C ARG A 288 -13.12 25.79 2.69
N ILE A 289 -12.80 26.51 1.60
CA ILE A 289 -13.79 27.28 0.84
C ILE A 289 -14.73 26.36 0.07
N LEU A 290 -14.19 25.33 -0.59
CA LEU A 290 -14.98 24.45 -1.46
C LEU A 290 -15.69 23.35 -0.66
N LEU A 291 -14.99 22.70 0.26
CA LEU A 291 -15.56 21.54 0.98
C LEU A 291 -16.44 21.96 2.17
N GLY A 292 -16.25 23.16 2.73
CA GLY A 292 -17.04 23.67 3.84
C GLY A 292 -16.91 22.85 5.15
N ARG A 293 -16.07 21.85 5.19
CA ARG A 293 -15.80 20.96 6.33
C ARG A 293 -14.34 20.53 6.36
N GLU A 294 -13.89 20.11 7.53
CA GLU A 294 -12.60 19.44 7.65
C GLU A 294 -12.75 17.94 7.35
N ILE A 295 -11.81 17.42 6.56
CA ILE A 295 -11.71 15.99 6.30
C ILE A 295 -10.60 15.42 7.20
N PRO A 296 -10.90 14.45 8.06
CA PRO A 296 -9.87 13.81 8.88
C PRO A 296 -8.79 13.15 8.02
N ILE A 297 -7.52 13.42 8.36
CA ILE A 297 -6.37 12.72 7.80
C ILE A 297 -5.78 11.86 8.92
N ALA A 298 -5.81 10.55 8.76
CA ALA A 298 -5.39 9.58 9.76
C ALA A 298 -4.24 8.71 9.24
N PHE A 299 -3.45 8.15 10.15
CA PHE A 299 -2.58 7.03 9.79
C PHE A 299 -3.35 5.72 9.72
N GLN A 300 -2.83 4.77 8.94
CA GLN A 300 -3.34 3.42 8.91
C GLN A 300 -3.35 2.79 10.32
N GLY A 301 -4.42 2.08 10.66
CA GLY A 301 -4.56 1.42 11.96
C GLY A 301 -3.78 0.11 12.06
N LEU A 302 -3.59 -0.59 10.93
CA LEU A 302 -2.93 -1.89 10.83
C LEU A 302 -1.49 -1.74 10.29
N VAL A 303 -0.59 -1.24 11.12
CA VAL A 303 0.81 -0.99 10.74
C VAL A 303 1.54 -2.30 10.43
N GLY A 304 2.28 -2.34 9.31
CA GLY A 304 3.14 -3.46 8.92
C GLY A 304 2.45 -4.66 8.29
N TYR A 305 1.17 -4.88 8.57
CA TYR A 305 0.40 -6.05 8.09
C TYR A 305 -0.94 -5.70 7.43
N GLY A 306 -1.23 -4.43 7.18
CA GLY A 306 -2.47 -4.00 6.53
C GLY A 306 -2.70 -4.65 5.18
N GLY A 307 -1.68 -4.73 4.31
CA GLY A 307 -1.76 -5.41 3.02
C GLY A 307 -2.11 -6.90 3.15
N VAL A 308 -1.45 -7.61 4.08
CA VAL A 308 -1.69 -9.03 4.36
C VAL A 308 -3.09 -9.26 4.93
N ALA A 309 -3.50 -8.47 5.92
CA ALA A 309 -4.83 -8.59 6.53
C ALA A 309 -5.92 -8.31 5.48
N GLY A 310 -5.77 -7.26 4.68
CA GLY A 310 -6.73 -6.94 3.62
C GLY A 310 -6.76 -7.97 2.49
N ALA A 311 -5.63 -8.59 2.16
CA ALA A 311 -5.59 -9.71 1.25
C ALA A 311 -6.43 -10.88 1.77
N ALA A 312 -6.28 -11.28 3.04
CA ALA A 312 -7.18 -12.25 3.67
C ALA A 312 -8.64 -11.78 3.68
N GLY A 313 -8.87 -10.47 3.87
CA GLY A 313 -10.18 -9.82 3.80
C GLY A 313 -10.89 -10.05 2.48
N LEU A 314 -10.17 -10.15 1.34
CA LEU A 314 -10.76 -10.50 0.06
C LEU A 314 -11.49 -11.83 0.13
N VAL A 315 -10.92 -12.84 0.78
CA VAL A 315 -11.54 -14.17 0.92
C VAL A 315 -12.85 -14.05 1.67
N PHE A 316 -12.86 -13.33 2.78
CA PHE A 316 -14.06 -13.15 3.61
C PHE A 316 -15.16 -12.36 2.91
N LEU A 317 -14.80 -11.33 2.16
CA LEU A 317 -15.73 -10.53 1.36
C LEU A 317 -16.36 -11.37 0.23
N GLN A 318 -15.56 -12.13 -0.52
CA GLN A 318 -16.02 -12.96 -1.62
C GLN A 318 -16.93 -14.11 -1.14
N GLN A 319 -16.65 -14.66 0.03
CA GLN A 319 -17.48 -15.69 0.67
C GLN A 319 -18.65 -15.10 1.49
N ARG A 320 -18.86 -13.78 1.47
CA ARG A 320 -19.91 -13.06 2.20
C ARG A 320 -19.88 -13.27 3.73
N LEU A 321 -18.71 -13.59 4.27
CA LEU A 321 -18.49 -13.68 5.71
C LEU A 321 -18.36 -12.28 6.35
N LEU A 322 -17.90 -11.29 5.56
CA LEU A 322 -17.84 -9.87 5.90
C LEU A 322 -18.50 -9.03 4.80
N LYS A 323 -18.80 -7.77 5.13
CA LYS A 323 -19.33 -6.76 4.22
C LYS A 323 -18.61 -5.43 4.44
N ILE A 324 -18.46 -4.65 3.39
CA ILE A 324 -18.02 -3.25 3.42
C ILE A 324 -19.26 -2.34 3.41
#